data_c13b6150d26e8baf354895127cb696c5
#
_entry.id   c13b6150d26e8baf354895127cb696c5
#
_cell.length_a   1.000
_cell.length_b   1.000
_cell.length_c   1.000
_cell.angle_alpha   90.00
_cell.angle_beta   90.00
_cell.angle_gamma   90.00
#
_symmetry.space_group_name_H-M   'P 1'
#
loop_
_entity.id
_entity.type
_entity.pdbx_description
1 polymer ?
#
loop_
_entity_poly.entity_id
_entity_poly.type
_entity_poly.pdbx_seq_one_letter_code
_entity_poly.pdbx_strand_id
1 'polypeptide(L)'
;MSIDKLKEMGFNLIPLKPKSKEPIGGLNWKQFQDNKYMGSYPDSCNVAVICGTSSGNIFVVDLDDATLYDDYPEEIKNTFTVKTGKGYHIYYHFHGFPPPNKKLDDKRGRHIDIKSHGGYVLAPTSVHPNGSIYTAINESPIMDISIQKLKDHLSNMGFNVETKPVEEIEGGISEGGRNDATFKYACYLIRDKGLFGEALKLEIDNLNQKHTPPLPESELSL
;
A
#
# COMPACT_ATOMS: atom_id res chain seq x y z
N MET A 1 18.77 -11.75 8.91
CA MET A 1 17.44 -11.78 9.56
C MET A 1 16.76 -13.10 9.24
N SER A 2 16.16 -13.80 10.21
CA SER A 2 15.49 -15.10 9.99
C SER A 2 13.99 -14.93 9.70
N ILE A 3 13.36 -15.98 9.14
CA ILE A 3 11.89 -16.06 8.98
C ILE A 3 11.19 -15.87 10.33
N ASP A 4 11.70 -16.50 11.39
CA ASP A 4 11.12 -16.42 12.73
C ASP A 4 11.17 -14.98 13.27
N LYS A 5 12.29 -14.29 13.09
CA LYS A 5 12.40 -12.87 13.45
C LYS A 5 11.39 -11.98 12.72
N LEU A 6 11.17 -12.22 11.42
CA LEU A 6 10.15 -11.50 10.66
C LEU A 6 8.73 -11.81 11.14
N LYS A 7 8.45 -13.06 11.53
CA LYS A 7 7.16 -13.45 12.15
C LYS A 7 6.96 -12.79 13.51
N GLU A 8 8.00 -12.70 14.33
CA GLU A 8 7.98 -11.97 15.62
C GLU A 8 7.68 -10.49 15.46
N MET A 9 8.10 -9.88 14.34
CA MET A 9 7.71 -8.52 13.95
C MET A 9 6.24 -8.39 13.50
N GLY A 10 5.49 -9.50 13.48
CA GLY A 10 4.08 -9.51 13.10
C GLY A 10 3.81 -9.73 11.61
N PHE A 11 4.85 -9.89 10.80
CA PHE A 11 4.69 -10.04 9.35
C PHE A 11 3.99 -11.36 8.95
N ASN A 12 3.14 -11.27 7.96
CA ASN A 12 2.58 -12.41 7.26
C ASN A 12 3.47 -12.73 6.06
N LEU A 13 4.12 -13.88 6.10
CA LEU A 13 5.14 -14.27 5.15
C LEU A 13 4.62 -15.36 4.22
N ILE A 14 5.01 -15.31 2.95
CA ILE A 14 4.75 -16.38 1.98
C ILE A 14 6.05 -16.82 1.28
N PRO A 15 6.19 -18.11 0.95
CA PRO A 15 7.33 -18.60 0.20
C PRO A 15 7.20 -18.28 -1.29
N LEU A 16 8.32 -17.85 -1.87
CA LEU A 16 8.47 -17.60 -3.30
C LEU A 16 9.50 -18.55 -3.91
N LYS A 17 9.49 -18.72 -5.22
CA LYS A 17 10.53 -19.46 -5.95
C LYS A 17 11.91 -18.84 -5.68
N PRO A 18 12.98 -19.66 -5.62
CA PRO A 18 14.35 -19.14 -5.49
C PRO A 18 14.68 -18.12 -6.58
N LYS A 19 15.36 -17.03 -6.20
CA LYS A 19 15.74 -15.93 -7.11
C LYS A 19 14.59 -15.38 -7.95
N SER A 20 13.38 -15.38 -7.42
CA SER A 20 12.16 -14.98 -8.12
C SER A 20 11.27 -14.13 -7.21
N LYS A 21 10.37 -13.40 -7.84
CA LYS A 21 9.28 -12.69 -7.15
C LYS A 21 7.97 -13.48 -7.18
N GLU A 22 7.94 -14.67 -7.80
CA GLU A 22 6.73 -15.48 -7.94
C GLU A 22 6.50 -16.44 -6.77
N PRO A 23 5.27 -16.59 -6.28
CA PRO A 23 4.94 -17.60 -5.28
C PRO A 23 5.26 -19.03 -5.76
N ILE A 24 5.61 -19.92 -4.83
CA ILE A 24 5.91 -21.32 -5.15
C ILE A 24 4.62 -22.07 -5.52
N GLY A 25 4.76 -23.11 -6.36
CA GLY A 25 3.77 -24.18 -6.55
C GLY A 25 2.34 -23.73 -6.86
N GLY A 26 2.14 -22.57 -7.50
CA GLY A 26 0.81 -22.05 -7.78
C GLY A 26 0.07 -21.53 -6.54
N LEU A 27 0.79 -21.20 -5.45
CA LEU A 27 0.22 -20.64 -4.24
C LEU A 27 -0.66 -19.43 -4.55
N ASN A 28 -1.97 -19.52 -4.28
CA ASN A 28 -2.85 -18.36 -4.36
C ASN A 28 -2.60 -17.46 -3.15
N TRP A 29 -1.62 -16.58 -3.27
CA TRP A 29 -1.19 -15.70 -2.19
C TRP A 29 -2.27 -14.68 -1.76
N LYS A 30 -3.23 -14.36 -2.64
CA LYS A 30 -4.28 -13.37 -2.34
C LYS A 30 -5.16 -13.78 -1.15
N GLN A 31 -5.36 -15.08 -0.92
CA GLN A 31 -6.10 -15.58 0.26
C GLN A 31 -5.44 -15.23 1.60
N PHE A 32 -4.17 -14.84 1.58
CA PHE A 32 -3.42 -14.47 2.78
C PHE A 32 -3.42 -12.95 3.04
N GLN A 33 -4.22 -12.19 2.30
CA GLN A 33 -4.43 -10.77 2.63
C GLN A 33 -5.16 -10.60 3.97
N ASP A 34 -6.08 -11.51 4.27
CA ASP A 34 -6.91 -11.49 5.48
C ASP A 34 -6.58 -12.63 6.45
N ASN A 35 -5.82 -13.63 6.00
CA ASN A 35 -5.43 -14.79 6.80
C ASN A 35 -3.91 -14.96 6.83
N LYS A 36 -3.35 -15.45 7.94
CA LYS A 36 -1.91 -15.75 7.99
C LYS A 36 -1.58 -17.05 7.25
N TYR A 37 -0.45 -17.02 6.54
CA TYR A 37 0.11 -18.24 5.96
C TYR A 37 0.73 -19.12 7.05
N MET A 38 0.25 -20.36 7.16
CA MET A 38 0.68 -21.33 8.16
C MET A 38 1.46 -22.52 7.58
N GLY A 39 1.78 -22.45 6.28
CA GLY A 39 2.51 -23.52 5.61
C GLY A 39 4.02 -23.48 5.85
N SER A 40 4.73 -24.44 5.23
CA SER A 40 6.18 -24.56 5.31
C SER A 40 6.92 -23.65 4.31
N TYR A 41 8.19 -23.41 4.60
CA TYR A 41 9.12 -22.68 3.74
C TYR A 41 10.17 -23.66 3.25
N PRO A 42 10.14 -24.04 1.96
CA PRO A 42 11.17 -24.91 1.38
C PRO A 42 12.58 -24.32 1.49
N ASP A 43 13.59 -25.17 1.54
CA ASP A 43 14.98 -24.74 1.55
C ASP A 43 15.28 -23.84 0.34
N SER A 44 16.07 -22.81 0.56
CA SER A 44 16.48 -21.83 -0.47
C SER A 44 15.34 -21.04 -1.12
N CYS A 45 14.08 -21.12 -0.63
CA CYS A 45 13.02 -20.28 -1.15
C CYS A 45 13.28 -18.80 -0.81
N ASN A 46 12.85 -17.91 -1.70
CA ASN A 46 12.67 -16.52 -1.33
C ASN A 46 11.41 -16.39 -0.43
N VAL A 47 11.36 -15.31 0.31
CA VAL A 47 10.22 -15.01 1.20
C VAL A 47 9.68 -13.63 0.85
N ALA A 48 8.37 -13.47 0.84
CA ALA A 48 7.74 -12.17 0.73
C ALA A 48 6.96 -11.82 1.99
N VAL A 49 6.90 -10.53 2.30
CA VAL A 49 6.02 -9.92 3.29
C VAL A 49 4.75 -9.48 2.58
N ILE A 50 3.60 -10.01 2.97
CA ILE A 50 2.29 -9.51 2.50
C ILE A 50 2.04 -8.16 3.15
N CYS A 51 1.78 -7.13 2.35
CA CYS A 51 1.44 -5.82 2.86
C CYS A 51 -0.05 -5.75 3.25
N GLY A 52 -0.38 -4.90 4.21
CA GLY A 52 -1.76 -4.71 4.65
C GLY A 52 -2.03 -5.22 6.07
N THR A 53 -3.30 -5.47 6.36
CA THR A 53 -3.80 -5.79 7.70
C THR A 53 -3.23 -7.10 8.26
N SER A 54 -3.03 -8.11 7.43
CA SER A 54 -2.51 -9.41 7.87
C SER A 54 -1.07 -9.36 8.39
N SER A 55 -0.33 -8.29 8.10
CA SER A 55 1.02 -8.01 8.62
C SER A 55 1.05 -6.83 9.61
N GLY A 56 -0.03 -6.58 10.34
CA GLY A 56 -0.07 -5.51 11.34
C GLY A 56 -0.25 -4.11 10.74
N ASN A 57 -1.06 -3.99 9.69
CA ASN A 57 -1.35 -2.71 9.03
C ASN A 57 -0.13 -2.05 8.40
N ILE A 58 0.73 -2.82 7.73
CA ILE A 58 1.89 -2.25 7.06
C ILE A 58 1.61 -1.89 5.61
N PHE A 59 2.29 -0.85 5.18
CA PHE A 59 2.56 -0.59 3.77
C PHE A 59 4.05 -0.29 3.56
N VAL A 60 4.50 -0.37 2.33
CA VAL A 60 5.90 -0.19 1.97
C VAL A 60 6.01 0.86 0.88
N VAL A 61 6.92 1.80 1.06
CA VAL A 61 7.38 2.70 0.01
C VAL A 61 8.60 2.03 -0.64
N ASP A 62 8.43 1.55 -1.86
CA ASP A 62 9.47 0.87 -2.64
C ASP A 62 10.14 1.90 -3.56
N LEU A 63 11.37 2.26 -3.22
CA LEU A 63 12.21 3.16 -3.99
C LEU A 63 12.99 2.32 -5.01
N ASP A 64 12.68 2.46 -6.29
CA ASP A 64 13.36 1.72 -7.37
C ASP A 64 14.71 2.33 -7.81
N ASP A 65 15.14 3.42 -7.17
CA ASP A 65 16.42 4.10 -7.40
C ASP A 65 17.08 4.41 -6.04
N ALA A 66 18.31 3.97 -5.86
CA ALA A 66 19.04 4.15 -4.62
C ALA A 66 19.27 5.63 -4.26
N THR A 67 19.39 6.52 -5.25
CA THR A 67 19.56 7.97 -5.03
C THR A 67 18.36 8.61 -4.35
N LEU A 68 17.17 8.01 -4.50
CA LEU A 68 15.97 8.48 -3.81
C LEU A 68 16.07 8.32 -2.28
N TYR A 69 16.84 7.34 -1.81
CA TYR A 69 17.02 7.15 -0.37
C TYR A 69 17.88 8.25 0.26
N ASP A 70 18.82 8.82 -0.48
CA ASP A 70 19.63 9.94 -0.02
C ASP A 70 18.78 11.21 0.11
N ASP A 71 17.88 11.42 -0.87
CA ASP A 71 16.92 12.55 -0.88
C ASP A 71 15.72 12.33 0.07
N TYR A 72 15.55 11.12 0.64
CA TYR A 72 14.37 10.77 1.44
C TYR A 72 14.39 11.52 2.78
N PRO A 73 13.25 12.13 3.21
CA PRO A 73 13.22 12.99 4.39
C PRO A 73 13.62 12.27 5.69
N GLU A 74 14.59 12.80 6.41
CA GLU A 74 15.14 12.20 7.63
C GLU A 74 14.09 11.98 8.72
N GLU A 75 13.09 12.86 8.82
CA GLU A 75 12.03 12.75 9.83
C GLU A 75 11.10 11.55 9.66
N ILE A 76 11.06 10.95 8.45
CA ILE A 76 10.27 9.74 8.15
C ILE A 76 11.14 8.55 7.75
N LYS A 77 12.46 8.69 7.75
CA LYS A 77 13.44 7.69 7.31
C LYS A 77 13.81 6.69 8.42
N ASN A 78 13.67 7.10 9.69
CA ASN A 78 14.04 6.26 10.83
C ASN A 78 12.97 5.22 11.15
N THR A 79 12.81 4.25 10.26
CA THR A 79 11.87 3.13 10.34
C THR A 79 12.53 1.88 9.76
N PHE A 80 11.92 0.72 9.95
CA PHE A 80 12.42 -0.52 9.36
C PHE A 80 12.64 -0.37 7.85
N THR A 81 13.88 -0.60 7.40
CA THR A 81 14.28 -0.37 6.01
C THR A 81 15.12 -1.52 5.49
N VAL A 82 14.80 -1.95 4.27
CA VAL A 82 15.47 -3.04 3.56
C VAL A 82 16.10 -2.51 2.29
N LYS A 83 17.40 -2.72 2.13
CA LYS A 83 18.10 -2.48 0.86
C LYS A 83 17.74 -3.57 -0.14
N THR A 84 17.33 -3.17 -1.33
CA THR A 84 16.96 -4.07 -2.44
C THR A 84 18.06 -4.15 -3.49
N GLY A 85 17.80 -4.82 -4.60
CA GLY A 85 18.74 -4.89 -5.72
C GLY A 85 18.94 -3.57 -6.49
N LYS A 86 18.03 -2.59 -6.33
CA LYS A 86 18.06 -1.31 -7.03
C LYS A 86 17.91 -0.09 -6.12
N GLY A 87 17.24 -0.26 -4.99
CA GLY A 87 16.91 0.84 -4.08
C GLY A 87 16.54 0.33 -2.70
N TYR A 88 15.39 0.71 -2.18
CA TYR A 88 15.04 0.44 -0.78
C TYR A 88 13.54 0.21 -0.60
N HIS A 89 13.18 -0.70 0.30
CA HIS A 89 11.84 -0.83 0.87
C HIS A 89 11.80 -0.12 2.22
N ILE A 90 10.96 0.89 2.40
CA ILE A 90 10.78 1.62 3.64
C ILE A 90 9.40 1.26 4.18
N TYR A 91 9.35 0.70 5.40
CA TYR A 91 8.13 0.13 5.99
C TYR A 91 7.47 1.14 6.91
N TYR A 92 6.15 1.23 6.83
CA TYR A 92 5.31 2.07 7.68
C TYR A 92 4.06 1.35 8.14
N HIS A 93 3.53 1.75 9.29
CA HIS A 93 2.18 1.42 9.70
C HIS A 93 1.20 2.48 9.20
N PHE A 94 0.00 2.03 8.80
CA PHE A 94 -1.14 2.90 8.54
C PHE A 94 -2.21 2.72 9.62
N HIS A 95 -2.99 3.78 9.85
CA HIS A 95 -4.18 3.74 10.70
C HIS A 95 -5.43 3.92 9.84
N GLY A 96 -6.49 3.18 10.17
CA GLY A 96 -7.72 3.19 9.40
C GLY A 96 -7.60 2.39 8.10
N PHE A 97 -7.78 3.04 6.96
CA PHE A 97 -7.75 2.37 5.66
C PHE A 97 -6.34 2.29 5.07
N PRO A 98 -5.99 1.17 4.43
CA PRO A 98 -4.71 1.03 3.76
C PRO A 98 -4.58 2.03 2.60
N PRO A 99 -3.40 2.64 2.40
CA PRO A 99 -3.16 3.42 1.20
C PRO A 99 -3.32 2.55 -0.05
N PRO A 100 -3.71 3.13 -1.20
CA PRO A 100 -3.80 2.37 -2.44
C PRO A 100 -2.41 1.93 -2.90
N ASN A 101 -2.32 0.77 -3.53
CA ASN A 101 -1.16 0.44 -4.34
C ASN A 101 -1.06 1.46 -5.49
N LYS A 102 0.04 2.19 -5.56
CA LYS A 102 0.20 3.28 -6.53
C LYS A 102 1.66 3.43 -6.94
N LYS A 103 1.88 3.58 -8.24
CA LYS A 103 3.16 4.03 -8.77
C LYS A 103 3.14 5.55 -8.91
N LEU A 104 4.19 6.21 -8.44
CA LEU A 104 4.38 7.64 -8.50
C LEU A 104 5.64 7.93 -9.29
N ASP A 105 5.57 8.85 -10.22
CA ASP A 105 6.70 9.26 -11.04
C ASP A 105 7.06 10.73 -10.71
N ASP A 106 8.36 11.04 -10.73
CA ASP A 106 8.85 12.41 -10.69
C ASP A 106 9.17 12.94 -12.10
N LYS A 107 9.45 14.22 -12.19
CA LYS A 107 9.80 14.88 -13.48
C LYS A 107 11.13 14.39 -14.09
N ARG A 108 11.95 13.66 -13.33
CA ARG A 108 13.22 13.09 -13.77
C ARG A 108 13.08 11.64 -14.26
N GLY A 109 11.86 11.09 -14.21
CA GLY A 109 11.58 9.69 -14.58
C GLY A 109 11.96 8.67 -13.52
N ARG A 110 12.26 9.11 -12.28
CA ARG A 110 12.42 8.21 -11.13
C ARG A 110 11.04 7.84 -10.62
N HIS A 111 10.88 6.66 -10.07
CA HIS A 111 9.58 6.21 -9.55
C HIS A 111 9.67 5.57 -8.18
N ILE A 112 8.55 5.66 -7.49
CA ILE A 112 8.29 5.06 -6.20
C ILE A 112 7.01 4.23 -6.34
N ASP A 113 7.02 3.01 -5.80
CA ASP A 113 5.83 2.18 -5.67
C ASP A 113 5.34 2.17 -4.22
N ILE A 114 4.08 2.49 -3.98
CA ILE A 114 3.42 2.22 -2.70
C ILE A 114 2.83 0.81 -2.78
N LYS A 115 3.32 -0.09 -1.93
CA LYS A 115 2.83 -1.47 -1.78
C LYS A 115 2.06 -1.59 -0.48
N SER A 116 0.78 -1.91 -0.58
CA SER A 116 -0.15 -1.96 0.53
C SER A 116 -1.05 -3.20 0.44
N HIS A 117 -2.22 -3.19 1.06
CA HIS A 117 -3.18 -4.28 0.91
C HIS A 117 -3.38 -4.63 -0.58
N GLY A 118 -3.36 -5.92 -0.91
CA GLY A 118 -3.35 -6.38 -2.30
C GLY A 118 -1.95 -6.45 -2.93
N GLY A 119 -0.88 -6.22 -2.15
CA GLY A 119 0.50 -6.32 -2.58
C GLY A 119 1.38 -7.14 -1.64
N TYR A 120 2.61 -7.43 -2.07
CA TYR A 120 3.68 -7.98 -1.24
C TYR A 120 5.04 -7.46 -1.73
N VAL A 121 6.03 -7.53 -0.88
CA VAL A 121 7.43 -7.19 -1.18
C VAL A 121 8.36 -8.32 -0.75
N LEU A 122 9.53 -8.44 -1.39
CA LEU A 122 10.53 -9.42 -0.96
C LEU A 122 11.06 -9.06 0.43
N ALA A 123 11.10 -10.07 1.29
CA ALA A 123 11.66 -9.95 2.64
C ALA A 123 13.21 -9.92 2.62
N PRO A 124 13.85 -9.42 3.68
CA PRO A 124 15.30 -9.59 3.89
C PRO A 124 15.73 -11.04 3.75
N THR A 125 16.95 -11.27 3.27
CA THR A 125 17.57 -12.54 2.92
C THR A 125 17.10 -13.17 1.60
N SER A 126 16.01 -12.69 1.00
CA SER A 126 15.62 -13.10 -0.35
C SER A 126 16.63 -12.62 -1.38
N VAL A 127 16.74 -13.37 -2.47
CA VAL A 127 17.65 -13.08 -3.58
C VAL A 127 16.86 -12.57 -4.77
N HIS A 128 17.19 -11.36 -5.22
CA HIS A 128 16.59 -10.79 -6.43
C HIS A 128 17.02 -11.59 -7.68
N PRO A 129 16.24 -11.62 -8.79
CA PRO A 129 16.65 -12.28 -10.04
C PRO A 129 18.02 -11.88 -10.58
N ASN A 130 18.49 -10.66 -10.30
CA ASN A 130 19.84 -10.20 -10.67
C ASN A 130 20.97 -10.68 -9.73
N GLY A 131 20.64 -11.46 -8.69
CA GLY A 131 21.58 -11.99 -7.71
C GLY A 131 21.80 -11.11 -6.46
N SER A 132 21.25 -9.90 -6.40
CA SER A 132 21.36 -9.04 -5.21
C SER A 132 20.54 -9.61 -4.05
N ILE A 133 21.08 -9.48 -2.83
CA ILE A 133 20.40 -9.94 -1.60
C ILE A 133 19.67 -8.77 -0.96
N TYR A 134 18.41 -8.98 -0.60
CA TYR A 134 17.63 -8.04 0.22
C TYR A 134 18.17 -8.03 1.64
N THR A 135 18.60 -6.88 2.13
CA THR A 135 19.28 -6.75 3.42
C THR A 135 18.63 -5.69 4.28
N ALA A 136 18.23 -6.03 5.49
CA ALA A 136 17.77 -5.04 6.46
C ALA A 136 18.97 -4.13 6.83
N ILE A 137 18.81 -2.82 6.62
CA ILE A 137 19.84 -1.81 6.91
C ILE A 137 19.46 -0.91 8.09
N ASN A 138 18.18 -0.86 8.44
CA ASN A 138 17.66 -0.22 9.62
C ASN A 138 16.60 -1.15 10.24
N GLU A 139 16.83 -1.60 11.47
CA GLU A 139 15.94 -2.47 12.24
C GLU A 139 15.16 -1.68 13.32
N SER A 140 15.03 -0.36 13.16
CA SER A 140 14.17 0.47 14.02
C SER A 140 12.73 -0.03 13.99
N PRO A 141 11.94 0.22 15.06
CA PRO A 141 10.50 -0.04 15.01
C PRO A 141 9.84 0.58 13.81
N ILE A 142 8.85 -0.11 13.23
CA ILE A 142 8.09 0.42 12.10
C ILE A 142 7.34 1.66 12.55
N MET A 143 7.55 2.77 11.85
CA MET A 143 6.94 4.06 12.17
C MET A 143 5.50 4.13 11.74
N ASP A 144 4.66 4.70 12.59
CA ASP A 144 3.31 5.13 12.23
C ASP A 144 3.37 6.43 11.42
N ILE A 145 2.72 6.47 10.27
CA ILE A 145 2.64 7.68 9.45
C ILE A 145 1.23 7.86 8.89
N SER A 146 0.74 9.09 8.92
CA SER A 146 -0.49 9.41 8.19
C SER A 146 -0.22 9.49 6.69
N ILE A 147 -1.19 9.05 5.88
CA ILE A 147 -1.06 9.10 4.42
C ILE A 147 -0.88 10.53 3.93
N GLN A 148 -1.51 11.50 4.58
CA GLN A 148 -1.33 12.91 4.22
C GLN A 148 0.11 13.37 4.45
N LYS A 149 0.70 13.05 5.61
CA LYS A 149 2.11 13.38 5.90
C LYS A 149 3.06 12.77 4.87
N LEU A 150 2.84 11.49 4.49
CA LEU A 150 3.62 10.84 3.44
C LEU A 150 3.46 11.57 2.09
N LYS A 151 2.22 11.89 1.69
CA LYS A 151 1.95 12.63 0.45
C LYS A 151 2.67 13.98 0.42
N ASP A 152 2.65 14.73 1.52
CA ASP A 152 3.33 16.03 1.62
C ASP A 152 4.83 15.89 1.39
N HIS A 153 5.47 14.89 2.01
CA HIS A 153 6.89 14.63 1.80
C HIS A 153 7.22 14.20 0.37
N LEU A 154 6.45 13.27 -0.20
CA LEU A 154 6.66 12.81 -1.58
C LEU A 154 6.43 13.94 -2.60
N SER A 155 5.44 14.81 -2.36
CA SER A 155 5.22 16.01 -3.17
C SER A 155 6.41 16.96 -3.12
N ASN A 156 6.97 17.21 -1.94
CA ASN A 156 8.18 18.02 -1.77
C ASN A 156 9.42 17.42 -2.47
N MET A 157 9.48 16.11 -2.60
CA MET A 157 10.50 15.41 -3.41
C MET A 157 10.24 15.49 -4.91
N GLY A 158 9.10 16.07 -5.34
CA GLY A 158 8.72 16.27 -6.74
C GLY A 158 7.89 15.14 -7.35
N PHE A 159 7.38 14.21 -6.55
CA PHE A 159 6.47 13.16 -7.03
C PHE A 159 5.05 13.69 -7.19
N ASN A 160 4.37 13.23 -8.24
CA ASN A 160 2.95 13.53 -8.43
C ASN A 160 2.12 12.60 -7.54
N VAL A 161 1.74 13.11 -6.36
CA VAL A 161 0.92 12.38 -5.37
C VAL A 161 -0.57 12.58 -5.56
N GLU A 162 -0.97 13.49 -6.46
CA GLU A 162 -2.39 13.79 -6.66
C GLU A 162 -3.14 12.54 -7.15
N THR A 163 -4.21 12.24 -6.48
CA THR A 163 -5.30 11.45 -7.04
C THR A 163 -6.02 12.36 -8.03
N LYS A 164 -6.37 11.84 -9.22
CA LYS A 164 -7.21 12.61 -10.15
C LYS A 164 -8.37 13.21 -9.38
N PRO A 165 -8.65 14.52 -9.56
CA PRO A 165 -9.79 15.15 -8.90
C PRO A 165 -11.06 14.34 -9.18
N VAL A 166 -11.86 14.16 -8.14
CA VAL A 166 -13.17 13.51 -8.23
C VAL A 166 -14.21 14.49 -8.81
N GLU A 167 -13.76 15.57 -9.45
CA GLU A 167 -14.60 16.66 -9.98
C GLU A 167 -15.76 16.16 -10.88
N GLU A 168 -15.52 15.11 -11.67
CA GLU A 168 -16.57 14.52 -12.52
C GLU A 168 -17.65 13.77 -11.70
N ILE A 169 -17.34 13.35 -10.47
CA ILE A 169 -18.29 12.64 -9.61
C ILE A 169 -19.13 13.62 -8.80
N GLU A 170 -18.59 14.79 -8.43
CA GLU A 170 -19.31 15.81 -7.66
C GLU A 170 -20.56 16.35 -8.41
N GLY A 171 -20.59 16.24 -9.72
CA GLY A 171 -21.69 16.68 -10.58
C GLY A 171 -22.93 15.75 -10.61
N GLY A 172 -22.83 14.55 -10.02
CA GLY A 172 -23.86 13.52 -10.15
C GLY A 172 -23.74 12.73 -11.47
N ILE A 173 -24.38 11.57 -11.56
CA ILE A 173 -24.34 10.64 -12.70
C ILE A 173 -25.75 10.17 -13.03
N SER A 174 -26.03 9.99 -14.32
CA SER A 174 -27.27 9.38 -14.80
C SER A 174 -27.28 7.85 -14.60
N GLU A 175 -28.42 7.22 -14.84
CA GLU A 175 -28.63 5.80 -14.60
C GLU A 175 -27.55 4.90 -15.22
N GLY A 176 -27.12 3.86 -14.48
CA GLY A 176 -26.16 2.85 -14.93
C GLY A 176 -24.75 2.95 -14.32
N GLY A 177 -24.34 4.08 -13.73
CA GLY A 177 -23.00 4.24 -13.14
C GLY A 177 -22.98 4.78 -11.71
N ARG A 178 -24.15 5.11 -11.16
CA ARG A 178 -24.30 5.82 -9.88
C ARG A 178 -23.69 5.08 -8.69
N ASN A 179 -23.95 3.78 -8.59
CA ASN A 179 -23.47 2.97 -7.46
C ASN A 179 -21.93 2.88 -7.43
N ASP A 180 -21.32 2.60 -8.59
CA ASP A 180 -19.86 2.56 -8.73
C ASP A 180 -19.22 3.94 -8.44
N ALA A 181 -19.85 5.02 -8.92
CA ALA A 181 -19.38 6.38 -8.70
C ALA A 181 -19.50 6.78 -7.21
N THR A 182 -20.64 6.50 -6.58
CA THR A 182 -20.87 6.76 -5.15
C THR A 182 -19.85 5.98 -4.30
N PHE A 183 -19.62 4.70 -4.61
CA PHE A 183 -18.61 3.89 -3.93
C PHE A 183 -17.19 4.46 -4.09
N LYS A 184 -16.80 4.84 -5.30
CA LYS A 184 -15.50 5.48 -5.55
C LYS A 184 -15.34 6.79 -4.80
N TYR A 185 -16.41 7.60 -4.74
CA TYR A 185 -16.42 8.86 -4.00
C TYR A 185 -16.30 8.61 -2.49
N ALA A 186 -17.04 7.66 -1.94
CA ALA A 186 -16.90 7.24 -0.55
C ALA A 186 -15.47 6.82 -0.21
N CYS A 187 -14.87 5.97 -1.05
CA CYS A 187 -13.48 5.57 -0.89
C CYS A 187 -12.50 6.76 -0.91
N TYR A 188 -12.75 7.75 -1.77
CA TYR A 188 -11.96 8.98 -1.81
C TYR A 188 -12.12 9.80 -0.53
N LEU A 189 -13.36 10.04 -0.08
CA LEU A 189 -13.64 10.81 1.14
C LEU A 189 -12.98 10.18 2.37
N ILE A 190 -13.07 8.86 2.49
CA ILE A 190 -12.45 8.11 3.59
C ILE A 190 -10.93 8.20 3.53
N ARG A 191 -10.36 7.88 2.37
CA ARG A 191 -8.92 7.68 2.20
C ARG A 191 -8.14 8.98 2.09
N ASP A 192 -8.67 9.96 1.33
CA ASP A 192 -7.96 11.18 0.99
C ASP A 192 -8.40 12.39 1.82
N LYS A 193 -9.65 12.38 2.36
CA LYS A 193 -10.19 13.43 3.20
C LYS A 193 -10.31 13.04 4.68
N GLY A 194 -10.16 11.76 5.01
CA GLY A 194 -10.28 11.26 6.39
C GLY A 194 -11.67 11.38 6.98
N LEU A 195 -12.72 11.40 6.13
CA LEU A 195 -14.11 11.51 6.58
C LEU A 195 -14.67 10.16 7.02
N PHE A 196 -15.37 10.13 8.16
CA PHE A 196 -16.00 8.93 8.72
C PHE A 196 -17.35 9.27 9.34
N GLY A 197 -18.16 8.24 9.61
CA GLY A 197 -19.42 8.34 10.33
C GLY A 197 -20.39 9.34 9.69
N GLU A 198 -20.97 10.22 10.47
CA GLU A 198 -21.98 11.19 10.03
C GLU A 198 -21.48 12.15 8.95
N ALA A 199 -20.22 12.60 9.03
CA ALA A 199 -19.64 13.50 8.05
C ALA A 199 -19.50 12.81 6.67
N LEU A 200 -19.08 11.54 6.64
CA LEU A 200 -19.03 10.75 5.42
C LEU A 200 -20.44 10.55 4.85
N LYS A 201 -21.39 10.17 5.69
CA LYS A 201 -22.80 9.96 5.29
C LYS A 201 -23.38 11.22 4.64
N LEU A 202 -23.17 12.38 5.25
CA LEU A 202 -23.65 13.65 4.71
C LEU A 202 -23.12 13.94 3.31
N GLU A 203 -21.83 13.70 3.05
CA GLU A 203 -21.23 13.92 1.73
C GLU A 203 -21.75 12.92 0.69
N ILE A 204 -21.97 11.66 1.08
CA ILE A 204 -22.57 10.64 0.20
C ILE A 204 -24.02 11.00 -0.15
N ASP A 205 -24.81 11.43 0.84
CA ASP A 205 -26.20 11.87 0.63
C ASP A 205 -26.26 13.09 -0.31
N ASN A 206 -25.34 14.06 -0.13
CA ASN A 206 -25.21 15.24 -1.00
C ASN A 206 -24.88 14.85 -2.44
N LEU A 207 -23.98 13.90 -2.65
CA LEU A 207 -23.69 13.38 -3.99
C LEU A 207 -24.93 12.66 -4.57
N ASN A 208 -25.56 11.81 -3.78
CA ASN A 208 -26.73 11.05 -4.23
C ASN A 208 -27.89 11.93 -4.69
N GLN A 209 -28.12 13.07 -4.04
CA GLN A 209 -29.13 14.03 -4.47
C GLN A 209 -28.87 14.62 -5.86
N LYS A 210 -27.63 14.63 -6.31
CA LYS A 210 -27.23 15.08 -7.65
C LYS A 210 -27.38 14.01 -8.73
N HIS A 211 -27.53 12.75 -8.35
CA HIS A 211 -27.79 11.65 -9.30
C HIS A 211 -29.20 11.72 -9.89
N THR A 212 -29.37 11.26 -11.12
CA THR A 212 -30.67 11.28 -11.82
C THR A 212 -31.04 9.90 -12.37
N PRO A 213 -32.02 9.20 -11.75
CA PRO A 213 -32.61 9.47 -10.43
C PRO A 213 -31.64 9.16 -9.27
N PRO A 214 -31.87 9.63 -8.05
CA PRO A 214 -31.07 9.24 -6.89
C PRO A 214 -31.09 7.73 -6.64
N LEU A 215 -30.03 7.18 -6.02
CA LEU A 215 -30.01 5.79 -5.55
C LEU A 215 -30.98 5.64 -4.36
N PRO A 216 -31.66 4.50 -4.24
CA PRO A 216 -32.47 4.20 -3.07
C PRO A 216 -31.58 4.03 -1.82
N GLU A 217 -32.13 4.33 -0.64
CA GLU A 217 -31.40 4.27 0.63
C GLU A 217 -30.76 2.87 0.90
N SER A 218 -31.42 1.80 0.42
CA SER A 218 -30.91 0.44 0.53
C SER A 218 -29.59 0.18 -0.24
N GLU A 219 -29.26 1.02 -1.21
CA GLU A 219 -28.01 0.96 -1.97
C GLU A 219 -26.92 1.91 -1.44
N LEU A 220 -27.28 2.78 -0.47
CA LEU A 220 -26.36 3.73 0.16
C LEU A 220 -25.77 3.22 1.50
N SER A 221 -26.20 2.04 1.97
CA SER A 221 -25.64 1.44 3.18
C SER A 221 -24.18 0.97 2.91
N LEU A 222 -23.26 1.69 3.52
CA LEU A 222 -21.81 1.40 3.55
C LEU A 222 -21.47 0.46 4.69
#